data_ee268e9f88946f248e9e2edf8e1edc77
#
_entry.id   ee268e9f88946f248e9e2edf8e1edc77
#
_cell.length_a   1.000
_cell.length_b   1.000
_cell.length_c   1.000
_cell.angle_alpha   90.00
_cell.angle_beta   90.00
_cell.angle_gamma   90.00
#
_symmetry.space_group_name_H-M   'P 1'
#
loop_
_entity.id
_entity.type
_entity.pdbx_description
1 polymer ?
#
loop_
_entity_poly.entity_id
_entity_poly.type
_entity_poly.pdbx_seq_one_letter_code
_entity_poly.pdbx_strand_id
1 'polypeptide(L)'
;MSRSGLYYRAVLRSPEEVSLRHRIDEIYTRWPFFGSRRIVAVLKRDGLIVGRERVQTAMREMGIEGIHPGPNLSKRALEHKVYPYLLRNVSAQYSHHIWGIDITYIRLAQGWMYLVAIIDWHSRYVVSWELDQTLEMPFVLDCVDRAFKTALPAIFNSDQGSHFTSNSYIERLLSQNVQISMDGKGRAIDNIFTERLWRSIKYEEVYLNEYDTPRQARERTRDWFNFYNTKRPHQSLDYKTPWEVLSKGGKPRLIETKKKDQSG
;
A
#
# COMPACT_ATOMS: atom_id res chain seq x y z
N MET A 1 40.95 27.13 9.78
CA MET A 1 41.37 25.85 10.40
C MET A 1 41.56 26.05 11.87
N SER A 2 40.97 25.21 12.72
CA SER A 2 41.15 25.27 14.18
C SER A 2 42.57 24.80 14.56
N ARG A 3 43.29 25.61 15.40
CA ARG A 3 44.66 25.26 15.89
C ARG A 3 44.69 23.92 16.62
N SER A 4 43.63 23.47 17.23
CA SER A 4 43.52 22.17 17.93
C SER A 4 43.65 20.97 17.01
N GLY A 5 43.30 21.08 15.72
CA GLY A 5 43.48 20.00 14.75
C GLY A 5 44.92 19.73 14.33
N LEU A 6 45.83 20.74 14.45
CA LEU A 6 47.25 20.62 14.09
C LEU A 6 48.07 19.80 15.09
N TYR A 7 47.61 19.69 16.33
CA TYR A 7 48.28 18.96 17.41
C TYR A 7 47.57 17.67 17.82
N TYR A 8 46.55 17.25 17.07
CA TYR A 8 45.83 16.01 17.35
C TYR A 8 46.76 14.82 17.03
N ARG A 9 47.19 14.12 18.08
CA ARG A 9 47.78 12.79 17.95
C ARG A 9 46.71 11.75 18.10
N ALA A 10 46.51 10.92 17.10
CA ALA A 10 45.59 9.80 17.17
C ALA A 10 45.96 8.89 18.37
N VAL A 11 45.07 8.75 19.31
CA VAL A 11 45.22 7.81 20.42
C VAL A 11 44.98 6.42 19.86
N LEU A 12 46.01 5.56 19.93
CA LEU A 12 45.89 4.16 19.57
C LEU A 12 44.87 3.48 20.48
N ARG A 13 43.94 2.74 19.89
CA ARG A 13 42.97 1.96 20.66
C ARG A 13 43.64 0.87 21.46
N SER A 14 43.15 0.62 22.67
CA SER A 14 43.65 -0.46 23.49
C SER A 14 43.37 -1.84 22.84
N PRO A 15 44.19 -2.86 23.10
CA PRO A 15 43.97 -4.21 22.60
C PRO A 15 42.57 -4.75 22.97
N GLU A 16 42.06 -4.38 24.13
CA GLU A 16 40.70 -4.75 24.61
C GLU A 16 39.62 -4.12 23.76
N GLU A 17 39.78 -2.86 23.34
CA GLU A 17 38.84 -2.17 22.47
C GLU A 17 38.82 -2.76 21.06
N VAL A 18 40.00 -3.16 20.56
CA VAL A 18 40.11 -3.87 19.27
C VAL A 18 39.45 -5.23 19.34
N SER A 19 39.67 -6.01 20.40
CA SER A 19 39.04 -7.31 20.62
C SER A 19 37.51 -7.21 20.72
N LEU A 20 37.01 -6.21 21.44
CA LEU A 20 35.58 -5.95 21.53
C LEU A 20 34.97 -5.67 20.14
N ARG A 21 35.64 -4.86 19.32
CA ARG A 21 35.15 -4.53 17.97
C ARG A 21 35.15 -5.76 17.06
N HIS A 22 36.19 -6.57 17.09
CA HIS A 22 36.21 -7.83 16.35
C HIS A 22 35.02 -8.73 16.76
N ARG A 23 34.73 -8.83 18.05
CA ARG A 23 33.62 -9.66 18.52
C ARG A 23 32.25 -9.08 18.10
N ILE A 24 32.10 -7.75 18.11
CA ILE A 24 30.89 -7.10 17.59
C ILE A 24 30.74 -7.37 16.10
N ASP A 25 31.80 -7.29 15.33
CA ASP A 25 31.78 -7.55 13.88
C ASP A 25 31.42 -9.00 13.55
N GLU A 26 31.98 -9.98 14.26
CA GLU A 26 31.62 -11.39 14.12
C GLU A 26 30.12 -11.64 14.38
N ILE A 27 29.59 -11.02 15.46
CA ILE A 27 28.17 -11.13 15.80
C ILE A 27 27.32 -10.49 14.71
N TYR A 28 27.71 -9.31 14.22
CA TYR A 28 26.99 -8.60 13.19
C TYR A 28 27.03 -9.32 11.84
N THR A 29 28.17 -9.85 11.44
CA THR A 29 28.33 -10.65 10.22
C THR A 29 27.41 -11.87 10.22
N ARG A 30 27.28 -12.52 11.38
CA ARG A 30 26.40 -13.68 11.54
C ARG A 30 24.91 -13.31 11.60
N TRP A 31 24.56 -12.16 12.21
CA TRP A 31 23.19 -11.70 12.42
C TRP A 31 23.08 -10.18 12.14
N PRO A 32 23.07 -9.78 10.88
CA PRO A 32 23.14 -8.36 10.49
C PRO A 32 21.90 -7.54 10.92
N PHE A 33 20.82 -8.22 11.34
CA PHE A 33 19.60 -7.60 11.89
C PHE A 33 19.67 -7.38 13.42
N PHE A 34 20.83 -7.63 14.07
CA PHE A 34 21.02 -7.34 15.49
C PHE A 34 21.48 -5.90 15.67
N GLY A 35 20.65 -5.09 16.36
CA GLY A 35 21.06 -3.80 16.88
C GLY A 35 21.82 -3.92 18.22
N SER A 36 22.34 -2.81 18.72
CA SER A 36 23.19 -2.75 19.92
C SER A 36 22.64 -3.52 21.14
N ARG A 37 21.31 -3.53 21.37
CA ARG A 37 20.70 -4.26 22.50
C ARG A 37 20.89 -5.77 22.39
N ARG A 38 20.72 -6.35 21.20
CA ARG A 38 20.90 -7.79 20.98
C ARG A 38 22.37 -8.18 21.00
N ILE A 39 23.25 -7.34 20.45
CA ILE A 39 24.71 -7.54 20.50
C ILE A 39 25.19 -7.56 21.95
N VAL A 40 24.77 -6.61 22.80
CA VAL A 40 25.08 -6.62 24.24
C VAL A 40 24.63 -7.93 24.91
N ALA A 41 23.44 -8.42 24.57
CA ALA A 41 22.91 -9.67 25.14
C ALA A 41 23.76 -10.89 24.73
N VAL A 42 24.28 -10.94 23.51
CA VAL A 42 25.19 -11.99 23.04
C VAL A 42 26.54 -11.88 23.73
N LEU A 43 27.16 -10.68 23.76
CA LEU A 43 28.41 -10.43 24.45
C LEU A 43 28.33 -10.86 25.94
N LYS A 44 27.22 -10.56 26.61
CA LYS A 44 27.03 -10.98 28.01
C LYS A 44 26.98 -12.51 28.16
N ARG A 45 26.39 -13.23 27.21
CA ARG A 45 26.38 -14.71 27.20
C ARG A 45 27.77 -15.28 26.95
N ASP A 46 28.59 -14.57 26.19
CA ASP A 46 29.99 -14.93 25.94
C ASP A 46 30.91 -14.53 27.11
N GLY A 47 30.38 -14.02 28.22
CA GLY A 47 31.11 -13.61 29.40
C GLY A 47 31.65 -12.18 29.34
N LEU A 48 31.38 -11.41 28.27
CA LEU A 48 31.82 -10.04 28.11
C LEU A 48 30.76 -9.05 28.61
N ILE A 49 31.01 -8.44 29.78
CA ILE A 49 30.09 -7.46 30.38
C ILE A 49 30.42 -6.07 29.85
N VAL A 50 29.65 -5.60 28.86
CA VAL A 50 29.84 -4.31 28.18
C VAL A 50 28.57 -3.50 28.21
N GLY A 51 28.67 -2.21 28.49
CA GLY A 51 27.54 -1.29 28.45
C GLY A 51 27.03 -1.05 27.01
N ARG A 52 25.72 -0.83 26.87
CA ARG A 52 25.05 -0.60 25.58
C ARG A 52 25.65 0.59 24.82
N GLU A 53 25.93 1.68 25.51
CA GLU A 53 26.49 2.90 24.90
C GLU A 53 27.85 2.64 24.24
N ARG A 54 28.72 1.86 24.88
CA ARG A 54 30.00 1.47 24.32
C ARG A 54 29.85 0.63 23.06
N VAL A 55 28.92 -0.34 23.06
CA VAL A 55 28.60 -1.13 21.87
C VAL A 55 28.03 -0.27 20.76
N GLN A 56 27.13 0.65 21.09
CA GLN A 56 26.51 1.55 20.11
C GLN A 56 27.54 2.50 19.48
N THR A 57 28.49 3.01 20.28
CA THR A 57 29.60 3.84 19.78
C THR A 57 30.50 3.04 18.87
N ALA A 58 30.89 1.81 19.26
CA ALA A 58 31.69 0.94 18.45
C ALA A 58 31.03 0.61 17.10
N MET A 59 29.76 0.26 17.10
CA MET A 59 28.97 0.01 15.86
C MET A 59 29.00 1.24 14.96
N ARG A 60 28.69 2.43 15.49
CA ARG A 60 28.69 3.67 14.71
C ARG A 60 30.05 3.98 14.09
N GLU A 61 31.13 3.79 14.83
CA GLU A 61 32.49 4.03 14.35
C GLU A 61 32.97 2.99 13.33
N MET A 62 32.44 1.78 13.36
CA MET A 62 32.65 0.74 12.36
C MET A 62 31.71 0.91 11.14
N GLY A 63 30.75 1.85 11.16
CA GLY A 63 29.77 2.06 10.07
C GLY A 63 28.77 0.94 9.95
N ILE A 64 28.49 0.19 11.01
CA ILE A 64 27.53 -0.92 11.01
C ILE A 64 26.28 -0.56 11.79
N GLU A 65 25.12 -0.93 11.22
CA GLU A 65 23.80 -0.72 11.80
C GLU A 65 22.95 -1.95 11.59
N GLY A 66 22.15 -2.31 12.61
CA GLY A 66 21.24 -3.45 12.47
C GLY A 66 20.24 -3.23 11.33
N ILE A 67 20.19 -4.18 10.39
CA ILE A 67 19.23 -4.13 9.29
C ILE A 67 17.82 -4.13 9.87
N HIS A 68 17.05 -3.09 9.56
CA HIS A 68 15.65 -2.95 9.94
C HIS A 68 14.85 -2.46 8.73
N PRO A 69 13.52 -2.70 8.70
CA PRO A 69 12.68 -2.07 7.71
C PRO A 69 12.89 -0.55 7.75
N GLY A 70 13.09 0.05 6.58
CA GLY A 70 13.20 1.49 6.43
C GLY A 70 11.98 2.24 6.99
N PRO A 71 11.97 3.57 6.97
CA PRO A 71 10.82 4.36 7.39
C PRO A 71 9.61 3.94 6.57
N ASN A 72 8.45 3.86 7.23
CA ASN A 72 7.19 3.57 6.54
C ASN A 72 6.86 4.74 5.60
N LEU A 73 7.10 4.55 4.31
CA LEU A 73 6.85 5.55 3.26
C LEU A 73 5.35 5.79 3.03
N SER A 74 4.49 4.91 3.54
CA SER A 74 3.03 5.06 3.50
C SER A 74 2.48 5.95 4.62
N LYS A 75 3.33 6.61 5.40
CA LYS A 75 2.84 7.59 6.38
C LYS A 75 2.22 8.78 5.66
N ARG A 76 0.94 9.04 6.00
CA ARG A 76 0.21 10.22 5.57
C ARG A 76 0.97 11.50 5.94
N ALA A 77 1.04 12.47 5.04
CA ALA A 77 1.45 13.83 5.38
C ALA A 77 0.44 14.42 6.39
N LEU A 78 0.91 15.04 7.46
CA LEU A 78 0.06 15.60 8.53
C LEU A 78 -0.92 16.67 8.03
N GLU A 79 -0.62 17.28 6.90
CA GLU A 79 -1.41 18.34 6.25
C GLU A 79 -2.61 17.79 5.43
N HIS A 80 -2.66 16.48 5.17
CA HIS A 80 -3.72 15.90 4.36
C HIS A 80 -5.03 15.78 5.15
N LYS A 81 -6.11 16.27 4.55
CA LYS A 81 -7.46 16.20 5.12
C LYS A 81 -7.98 14.77 5.15
N VAL A 82 -8.46 14.31 6.30
CA VAL A 82 -9.17 13.04 6.44
C VAL A 82 -10.67 13.29 6.46
N TYR A 83 -11.38 12.47 5.70
CA TYR A 83 -12.84 12.49 5.67
C TYR A 83 -13.40 11.49 6.67
N PRO A 84 -14.63 11.73 7.20
CA PRO A 84 -15.25 10.82 8.15
C PRO A 84 -15.65 9.50 7.47
N TYR A 85 -15.70 8.43 8.25
CA TYR A 85 -16.27 7.16 7.81
C TYR A 85 -17.80 7.23 7.79
N LEU A 86 -18.38 7.15 6.60
CA LEU A 86 -19.82 7.33 6.38
C LEU A 86 -20.59 6.01 6.40
N LEU A 87 -19.92 4.86 6.43
CA LEU A 87 -20.50 3.56 6.12
C LEU A 87 -20.84 2.72 7.36
N ARG A 88 -20.84 3.31 8.56
CA ARG A 88 -21.24 2.60 9.79
C ARG A 88 -22.71 2.18 9.68
N ASN A 89 -22.97 0.87 9.69
CA ASN A 89 -24.30 0.27 9.53
C ASN A 89 -24.98 0.60 8.18
N VAL A 90 -24.22 1.00 7.17
CA VAL A 90 -24.72 1.23 5.82
C VAL A 90 -24.36 0.04 4.95
N SER A 91 -25.36 -0.59 4.32
CA SER A 91 -25.17 -1.60 3.29
C SER A 91 -25.40 -1.02 1.89
N ALA A 92 -24.67 -1.50 0.90
CA ALA A 92 -24.88 -1.10 -0.48
C ALA A 92 -26.23 -1.63 -0.99
N GLN A 93 -27.16 -0.74 -1.30
CA GLN A 93 -28.54 -1.07 -1.64
C GLN A 93 -28.77 -1.32 -3.14
N TYR A 94 -27.95 -0.72 -3.99
CA TYR A 94 -28.05 -0.79 -5.45
C TYR A 94 -26.67 -0.62 -6.09
N SER A 95 -26.54 -0.99 -7.36
CA SER A 95 -25.31 -0.84 -8.13
C SER A 95 -24.88 0.63 -8.19
N HIS A 96 -23.60 0.89 -7.95
CA HIS A 96 -23.00 2.23 -7.86
C HIS A 96 -23.44 3.05 -6.63
N HIS A 97 -24.02 2.42 -5.60
CA HIS A 97 -24.27 3.11 -4.32
C HIS A 97 -22.93 3.41 -3.62
N ILE A 98 -22.10 2.40 -3.41
CA ILE A 98 -20.82 2.52 -2.71
C ILE A 98 -19.74 1.85 -3.54
N TRP A 99 -18.67 2.60 -3.84
CA TRP A 99 -17.46 2.02 -4.39
C TRP A 99 -16.35 2.01 -3.33
N GLY A 100 -15.54 0.97 -3.36
CA GLY A 100 -14.30 0.89 -2.58
C GLY A 100 -13.09 0.90 -3.51
N ILE A 101 -12.03 1.58 -3.10
CA ILE A 101 -10.72 1.58 -3.76
C ILE A 101 -9.64 1.20 -2.78
N ASP A 102 -8.65 0.47 -3.26
CA ASP A 102 -7.46 0.12 -2.49
C ASP A 102 -6.32 -0.28 -3.42
N ILE A 103 -5.11 -0.36 -2.88
CA ILE A 103 -3.90 -0.73 -3.60
C ILE A 103 -3.30 -1.98 -2.99
N THR A 104 -2.88 -2.93 -3.84
CA THR A 104 -2.14 -4.11 -3.41
C THR A 104 -0.88 -4.34 -4.25
N TYR A 105 -0.01 -5.24 -3.80
CA TYR A 105 1.23 -5.61 -4.48
C TYR A 105 1.04 -6.90 -5.27
N ILE A 106 1.56 -6.93 -6.49
CA ILE A 106 1.66 -8.13 -7.34
C ILE A 106 3.14 -8.46 -7.50
N ARG A 107 3.51 -9.69 -7.12
CA ARG A 107 4.89 -10.17 -7.22
C ARG A 107 5.21 -10.55 -8.66
N LEU A 108 6.40 -10.17 -9.11
CA LEU A 108 7.05 -10.68 -10.32
C LEU A 108 8.19 -11.63 -9.94
N ALA A 109 8.74 -12.37 -10.89
CA ALA A 109 9.99 -13.11 -10.73
C ALA A 109 11.11 -12.19 -10.25
N GLN A 110 11.16 -10.97 -10.78
CA GLN A 110 12.08 -9.91 -10.34
C GLN A 110 11.31 -8.63 -10.02
N GLY A 111 11.08 -8.38 -8.72
CA GLY A 111 10.44 -7.15 -8.24
C GLY A 111 8.93 -7.24 -8.02
N TRP A 112 8.27 -6.11 -8.09
CA TRP A 112 6.87 -5.93 -7.71
C TRP A 112 6.18 -4.95 -8.66
N MET A 113 4.87 -5.13 -8.81
CA MET A 113 3.97 -4.13 -9.38
C MET A 113 2.90 -3.74 -8.36
N TYR A 114 2.28 -2.61 -8.59
CA TYR A 114 1.19 -2.08 -7.77
C TYR A 114 -0.11 -2.21 -8.54
N LEU A 115 -1.11 -2.80 -7.90
CA LEU A 115 -2.44 -2.96 -8.48
C LEU A 115 -3.42 -2.11 -7.67
N VAL A 116 -4.05 -1.13 -8.32
CA VAL A 116 -5.21 -0.41 -7.78
C VAL A 116 -6.48 -0.97 -8.42
N ALA A 117 -7.54 -1.14 -7.65
CA ALA A 117 -8.84 -1.51 -8.20
C ALA A 117 -9.99 -0.81 -7.47
N ILE A 118 -11.04 -0.56 -8.22
CA ILE A 118 -12.30 0.01 -7.75
C ILE A 118 -13.38 -1.07 -7.87
N ILE A 119 -14.00 -1.40 -6.74
CA ILE A 119 -15.05 -2.41 -6.66
C ILE A 119 -16.38 -1.77 -6.23
N ASP A 120 -17.45 -2.11 -6.93
CA ASP A 120 -18.82 -1.80 -6.49
C ASP A 120 -19.25 -2.76 -5.38
N TRP A 121 -19.62 -2.22 -4.23
CA TRP A 121 -19.93 -3.03 -3.06
C TRP A 121 -21.24 -3.80 -3.17
N HIS A 122 -22.18 -3.34 -3.99
CA HIS A 122 -23.45 -4.05 -4.21
C HIS A 122 -23.25 -5.28 -5.08
N SER A 123 -22.74 -5.07 -6.28
CA SER A 123 -22.58 -6.12 -7.29
C SER A 123 -21.28 -6.92 -7.19
N ARG A 124 -20.30 -6.46 -6.42
CA ARG A 124 -18.92 -6.97 -6.40
C ARG A 124 -18.17 -6.78 -7.72
N TYR A 125 -18.74 -6.05 -8.66
CA TYR A 125 -18.12 -5.79 -9.95
C TYR A 125 -16.89 -4.89 -9.81
N VAL A 126 -15.78 -5.29 -10.42
CA VAL A 126 -14.59 -4.45 -10.50
C VAL A 126 -14.79 -3.46 -11.64
N VAL A 127 -15.08 -2.21 -11.28
CA VAL A 127 -15.43 -1.13 -12.22
C VAL A 127 -14.24 -0.66 -13.02
N SER A 128 -13.09 -0.57 -12.36
CA SER A 128 -11.82 -0.18 -12.98
C SER A 128 -10.65 -0.76 -12.19
N TRP A 129 -9.54 -0.95 -12.86
CA TRP A 129 -8.28 -1.34 -12.24
C TRP A 129 -7.10 -0.82 -13.07
N GLU A 130 -5.93 -0.67 -12.44
CA GLU A 130 -4.67 -0.34 -13.11
C GLU A 130 -3.53 -1.09 -12.43
N LEU A 131 -2.53 -1.49 -13.22
CA LEU A 131 -1.33 -2.17 -12.75
C LEU A 131 -0.10 -1.39 -13.23
N ASP A 132 0.75 -0.94 -12.30
CA ASP A 132 1.95 -0.14 -12.61
C ASP A 132 3.17 -0.64 -11.83
N GLN A 133 4.36 -0.29 -12.32
CA GLN A 133 5.63 -0.54 -11.65
C GLN A 133 5.98 0.54 -10.63
N THR A 134 5.33 1.69 -10.69
CA THR A 134 5.50 2.80 -9.77
C THR A 134 4.25 3.02 -8.92
N LEU A 135 4.43 3.50 -7.70
CA LEU A 135 3.33 3.84 -6.78
C LEU A 135 3.11 5.36 -6.81
N GLU A 136 2.90 5.92 -8.00
CA GLU A 136 2.69 7.35 -8.20
C GLU A 136 1.20 7.69 -8.35
N MET A 137 0.84 8.95 -8.08
CA MET A 137 -0.56 9.41 -8.17
C MET A 137 -1.21 9.22 -9.54
N PRO A 138 -0.53 9.41 -10.69
CA PRO A 138 -1.16 9.26 -11.99
C PRO A 138 -1.88 7.94 -12.18
N PHE A 139 -1.27 6.80 -11.76
CA PHE A 139 -1.89 5.49 -11.95
C PHE A 139 -3.19 5.31 -11.16
N VAL A 140 -3.31 5.95 -9.98
CA VAL A 140 -4.55 5.96 -9.17
C VAL A 140 -5.61 6.83 -9.85
N LEU A 141 -5.23 8.04 -10.31
CA LEU A 141 -6.15 8.97 -10.97
C LEU A 141 -6.67 8.40 -12.29
N ASP A 142 -5.82 7.76 -13.08
CA ASP A 142 -6.21 7.11 -14.33
C ASP A 142 -7.25 5.99 -14.10
N CYS A 143 -7.08 5.24 -13.01
CA CYS A 143 -8.05 4.23 -12.59
C CYS A 143 -9.40 4.85 -12.23
N VAL A 144 -9.39 5.96 -11.46
CA VAL A 144 -10.60 6.71 -11.07
C VAL A 144 -11.28 7.32 -12.29
N ASP A 145 -10.52 7.95 -13.18
CA ASP A 145 -11.06 8.60 -14.38
C ASP A 145 -11.72 7.61 -15.34
N ARG A 146 -11.15 6.43 -15.50
CA ARG A 146 -11.79 5.35 -16.27
C ARG A 146 -13.08 4.86 -15.62
N ALA A 147 -13.10 4.72 -14.29
CA ALA A 147 -14.31 4.35 -13.58
C ALA A 147 -15.43 5.39 -13.76
N PHE A 148 -15.08 6.67 -13.65
CA PHE A 148 -16.05 7.77 -13.80
C PHE A 148 -16.62 7.92 -15.22
N LYS A 149 -15.94 7.43 -16.23
CA LYS A 149 -16.49 7.32 -17.59
C LYS A 149 -17.61 6.29 -17.69
N THR A 150 -17.66 5.33 -16.79
CA THR A 150 -18.67 4.26 -16.78
C THR A 150 -19.89 4.67 -15.95
N ALA A 151 -19.69 5.15 -14.73
CA ALA A 151 -20.73 5.58 -13.81
C ALA A 151 -20.13 6.45 -12.69
N LEU A 152 -20.98 7.04 -11.85
CA LEU A 152 -20.59 7.75 -10.64
C LEU A 152 -21.22 7.07 -9.42
N PRO A 153 -20.43 6.78 -8.35
CA PRO A 153 -21.00 6.27 -7.11
C PRO A 153 -21.62 7.38 -6.29
N ALA A 154 -22.52 7.04 -5.38
CA ALA A 154 -22.97 7.98 -4.37
C ALA A 154 -21.89 8.22 -3.30
N ILE A 155 -21.22 7.15 -2.87
CA ILE A 155 -20.15 7.19 -1.86
C ILE A 155 -18.92 6.46 -2.41
N PHE A 156 -17.75 7.07 -2.23
CA PHE A 156 -16.47 6.48 -2.58
C PHE A 156 -15.63 6.29 -1.31
N ASN A 157 -15.32 5.04 -1.00
CA ASN A 157 -14.62 4.65 0.21
C ASN A 157 -13.17 4.24 -0.07
N SER A 158 -12.26 4.70 0.77
CA SER A 158 -10.82 4.35 0.73
C SER A 158 -10.26 4.22 2.13
N ASP A 159 -9.05 3.73 2.26
CA ASP A 159 -8.27 3.89 3.47
C ASP A 159 -7.72 5.33 3.62
N GLN A 160 -6.93 5.58 4.68
CA GLN A 160 -6.28 6.86 4.91
C GLN A 160 -4.84 6.91 4.36
N GLY A 161 -4.52 6.10 3.35
CA GLY A 161 -3.22 6.10 2.68
C GLY A 161 -2.90 7.44 2.02
N SER A 162 -1.60 7.70 1.80
CA SER A 162 -1.12 8.98 1.25
C SER A 162 -1.73 9.31 -0.11
N HIS A 163 -2.02 8.31 -0.93
CA HIS A 163 -2.65 8.48 -2.24
C HIS A 163 -4.09 8.98 -2.11
N PHE A 164 -4.86 8.40 -1.20
CA PHE A 164 -6.29 8.68 -1.03
C PHE A 164 -6.56 9.92 -0.18
N THR A 165 -5.56 10.43 0.54
CA THR A 165 -5.62 11.70 1.27
C THR A 165 -4.99 12.86 0.51
N SER A 166 -4.46 12.63 -0.70
CA SER A 166 -3.86 13.68 -1.53
C SER A 166 -4.92 14.65 -2.08
N ASN A 167 -4.54 15.92 -2.23
CA ASN A 167 -5.45 16.93 -2.76
C ASN A 167 -5.97 16.57 -4.15
N SER A 168 -5.11 16.06 -5.04
CA SER A 168 -5.49 15.69 -6.40
C SER A 168 -6.57 14.60 -6.45
N TYR A 169 -6.48 13.60 -5.56
CA TYR A 169 -7.51 12.57 -5.45
C TYR A 169 -8.82 13.13 -4.88
N ILE A 170 -8.75 13.90 -3.79
CA ILE A 170 -9.93 14.52 -3.15
C ILE A 170 -10.65 15.46 -4.11
N GLU A 171 -9.94 16.36 -4.77
CA GLU A 171 -10.50 17.29 -5.76
C GLU A 171 -11.18 16.56 -6.92
N ARG A 172 -10.61 15.43 -7.38
CA ARG A 172 -11.20 14.62 -8.42
C ARG A 172 -12.57 14.06 -8.02
N LEU A 173 -12.72 13.57 -6.78
CA LEU A 173 -13.99 13.06 -6.27
C LEU A 173 -15.00 14.19 -6.07
N LEU A 174 -14.59 15.28 -5.45
CA LEU A 174 -15.45 16.44 -5.19
C LEU A 174 -15.96 17.11 -6.46
N SER A 175 -15.13 17.17 -7.51
CA SER A 175 -15.52 17.72 -8.81
C SER A 175 -16.69 16.98 -9.48
N GLN A 176 -16.94 15.73 -9.07
CA GLN A 176 -18.04 14.90 -9.53
C GLN A 176 -19.18 14.80 -8.51
N ASN A 177 -19.18 15.61 -7.45
CA ASN A 177 -20.14 15.56 -6.35
C ASN A 177 -20.27 14.18 -5.69
N VAL A 178 -19.19 13.40 -5.62
CA VAL A 178 -19.13 12.10 -4.96
C VAL A 178 -18.84 12.31 -3.48
N GLN A 179 -19.59 11.64 -2.60
CA GLN A 179 -19.33 11.68 -1.16
C GLN A 179 -18.09 10.84 -0.82
N ILE A 180 -17.17 11.43 -0.07
CA ILE A 180 -15.92 10.77 0.33
C ILE A 180 -16.09 10.14 1.70
N SER A 181 -15.76 8.85 1.80
CA SER A 181 -15.67 8.11 3.05
C SER A 181 -14.26 7.55 3.22
N MET A 182 -13.71 7.62 4.43
CA MET A 182 -12.40 7.04 4.73
C MET A 182 -12.49 6.11 5.93
N ASP A 183 -11.89 4.93 5.80
CA ASP A 183 -11.84 3.93 6.86
C ASP A 183 -11.20 4.48 8.13
N GLY A 184 -11.69 4.04 9.28
CA GLY A 184 -11.07 4.37 10.56
C GLY A 184 -9.68 3.73 10.67
N LYS A 185 -8.73 4.42 11.28
CA LYS A 185 -7.37 3.92 11.48
C LYS A 185 -7.40 2.57 12.22
N GLY A 186 -6.86 1.52 11.56
CA GLY A 186 -6.77 0.17 12.12
C GLY A 186 -8.06 -0.65 12.07
N ARG A 187 -9.07 -0.26 11.29
CA ARG A 187 -10.33 -1.00 11.10
C ARG A 187 -10.37 -1.70 9.74
N ALA A 188 -9.76 -2.89 9.67
CA ALA A 188 -9.75 -3.72 8.47
C ALA A 188 -11.19 -4.11 7.98
N ILE A 189 -12.16 -4.14 8.87
CA ILE A 189 -13.55 -4.51 8.54
C ILE A 189 -14.23 -3.46 7.63
N ASP A 190 -13.76 -2.22 7.65
CA ASP A 190 -14.37 -1.11 6.93
C ASP A 190 -14.20 -1.21 5.41
N ASN A 191 -13.22 -2.01 4.90
CA ASN A 191 -12.99 -2.25 3.46
C ASN A 191 -12.97 -3.74 3.07
N ILE A 192 -13.79 -4.54 3.76
CA ILE A 192 -13.81 -6.01 3.63
C ILE A 192 -14.00 -6.51 2.18
N PHE A 193 -14.69 -5.75 1.33
CA PHE A 193 -14.96 -6.16 -0.05
C PHE A 193 -13.70 -6.08 -0.92
N THR A 194 -12.90 -5.05 -0.74
CA THR A 194 -11.64 -4.90 -1.45
C THR A 194 -10.58 -5.88 -0.92
N GLU A 195 -10.55 -6.12 0.39
CA GLU A 195 -9.67 -7.14 0.98
C GLU A 195 -10.01 -8.56 0.45
N ARG A 196 -11.29 -8.88 0.32
CA ARG A 196 -11.73 -10.15 -0.28
C ARG A 196 -11.38 -10.24 -1.76
N LEU A 197 -11.44 -9.13 -2.50
CA LEU A 197 -10.99 -9.07 -3.89
C LEU A 197 -9.50 -9.39 -3.98
N TRP A 198 -8.68 -8.79 -3.10
CA TRP A 198 -7.24 -9.07 -3.04
C TRP A 198 -6.93 -10.52 -2.69
N ARG A 199 -7.66 -11.08 -1.76
CA ARG A 199 -7.55 -12.50 -1.45
C ARG A 199 -7.87 -13.35 -2.68
N SER A 200 -8.96 -13.07 -3.38
CA SER A 200 -9.37 -13.83 -4.56
C SER A 200 -8.30 -13.79 -5.65
N ILE A 201 -7.85 -12.61 -6.09
CA ILE A 201 -6.84 -12.52 -7.15
C ILE A 201 -5.51 -13.16 -6.74
N LYS A 202 -5.09 -13.01 -5.47
CA LYS A 202 -3.84 -13.61 -5.00
C LYS A 202 -3.89 -15.13 -5.03
N TYR A 203 -4.97 -15.74 -4.55
CA TYR A 203 -5.07 -17.19 -4.48
C TYR A 203 -5.48 -17.84 -5.80
N GLU A 204 -6.24 -17.15 -6.64
CA GLU A 204 -6.78 -17.71 -7.89
C GLU A 204 -5.89 -17.41 -9.12
N GLU A 205 -4.99 -16.43 -9.03
CA GLU A 205 -4.12 -16.04 -10.14
C GLU A 205 -2.66 -15.86 -9.72
N VAL A 206 -2.35 -14.96 -8.77
CA VAL A 206 -0.97 -14.54 -8.49
C VAL A 206 -0.11 -15.66 -7.92
N TYR A 207 -0.64 -16.44 -6.96
CA TYR A 207 0.13 -17.52 -6.32
C TYR A 207 0.19 -18.80 -7.16
N LEU A 208 -0.64 -18.90 -8.18
CA LEU A 208 -0.62 -20.03 -9.11
C LEU A 208 0.30 -19.79 -10.31
N ASN A 209 0.76 -18.56 -10.51
CA ASN A 209 1.54 -18.17 -11.65
C ASN A 209 2.78 -17.38 -11.24
N GLU A 210 3.86 -17.52 -11.98
CA GLU A 210 5.05 -16.69 -11.90
C GLU A 210 5.07 -15.76 -13.11
N TYR A 211 5.22 -14.46 -12.87
CA TYR A 211 5.24 -13.46 -13.94
C TYR A 211 6.68 -13.03 -14.19
N ASP A 212 7.20 -13.34 -15.38
CA ASP A 212 8.55 -12.96 -15.80
C ASP A 212 8.65 -11.48 -16.15
N THR A 213 7.56 -10.91 -16.67
CA THR A 213 7.54 -9.53 -17.16
C THR A 213 6.31 -8.75 -16.69
N PRO A 214 6.41 -7.40 -16.58
CA PRO A 214 5.27 -6.54 -16.31
C PRO A 214 4.13 -6.69 -17.32
N ARG A 215 4.46 -6.93 -18.59
CA ARG A 215 3.47 -7.16 -19.66
C ARG A 215 2.66 -8.43 -19.40
N GLN A 216 3.32 -9.53 -19.09
CA GLN A 216 2.67 -10.79 -18.75
C GLN A 216 1.74 -10.66 -17.55
N ALA A 217 2.22 -9.99 -16.46
CA ALA A 217 1.41 -9.72 -15.29
C ALA A 217 0.15 -8.91 -15.63
N ARG A 218 0.28 -7.90 -16.51
CA ARG A 218 -0.86 -7.06 -16.94
C ARG A 218 -1.87 -7.86 -17.78
N GLU A 219 -1.42 -8.67 -18.71
CA GLU A 219 -2.28 -9.52 -19.54
C GLU A 219 -3.04 -10.53 -18.69
N ARG A 220 -2.36 -11.23 -17.78
CA ARG A 220 -2.97 -12.22 -16.88
C ARG A 220 -3.95 -11.55 -15.89
N THR A 221 -3.59 -10.42 -15.33
CA THR A 221 -4.48 -9.65 -14.43
C THR A 221 -5.75 -9.20 -15.16
N ARG A 222 -5.64 -8.73 -16.42
CA ARG A 222 -6.80 -8.37 -17.25
C ARG A 222 -7.71 -9.57 -17.49
N ASP A 223 -7.15 -10.72 -17.85
CA ASP A 223 -7.92 -11.92 -18.13
C ASP A 223 -8.62 -12.44 -16.86
N TRP A 224 -7.94 -12.35 -15.71
CA TRP A 224 -8.54 -12.69 -14.43
C TRP A 224 -9.68 -11.74 -14.03
N PHE A 225 -9.53 -10.41 -14.17
CA PHE A 225 -10.63 -9.49 -13.88
C PHE A 225 -11.83 -9.68 -14.81
N ASN A 226 -11.58 -10.00 -16.08
CA ASN A 226 -12.65 -10.36 -17.00
C ASN A 226 -13.39 -11.63 -16.53
N PHE A 227 -12.65 -12.68 -16.17
CA PHE A 227 -13.22 -13.90 -15.58
C PHE A 227 -13.99 -13.58 -14.29
N TYR A 228 -13.38 -12.83 -13.36
CA TYR A 228 -13.98 -12.44 -12.09
C TYR A 228 -15.34 -11.74 -12.29
N ASN A 229 -15.39 -10.78 -13.19
CA ASN A 229 -16.58 -9.99 -13.45
C ASN A 229 -17.69 -10.76 -14.18
N THR A 230 -17.34 -11.62 -15.14
CA THR A 230 -18.30 -12.16 -16.13
C THR A 230 -18.59 -13.65 -16.00
N LYS A 231 -17.70 -14.41 -15.35
CA LYS A 231 -17.80 -15.88 -15.31
C LYS A 231 -17.74 -16.47 -13.90
N ARG A 232 -17.08 -15.79 -12.97
CA ARG A 232 -16.88 -16.30 -11.61
C ARG A 232 -18.17 -16.20 -10.80
N PRO A 233 -18.74 -17.34 -10.32
CA PRO A 233 -19.91 -17.29 -9.44
C PRO A 233 -19.51 -16.83 -8.03
N HIS A 234 -20.33 -16.00 -7.40
CA HIS A 234 -20.11 -15.46 -6.05
C HIS A 234 -21.19 -15.97 -5.10
N GLN A 235 -20.79 -16.68 -4.06
CA GLN A 235 -21.72 -17.21 -3.05
C GLN A 235 -22.56 -16.09 -2.40
N SER A 236 -21.96 -14.93 -2.11
CA SER A 236 -22.67 -13.77 -1.54
C SER A 236 -23.64 -13.08 -2.51
N LEU A 237 -23.69 -13.50 -3.75
CA LEU A 237 -24.58 -13.02 -4.81
C LEU A 237 -25.51 -14.16 -5.30
N ASP A 238 -25.78 -15.15 -4.48
CA ASP A 238 -26.56 -16.33 -4.86
C ASP A 238 -25.98 -17.05 -6.10
N TYR A 239 -24.64 -17.16 -6.14
CA TYR A 239 -23.86 -17.75 -7.23
C TYR A 239 -24.00 -17.05 -8.59
N LYS A 240 -24.55 -15.83 -8.62
CA LYS A 240 -24.51 -14.97 -9.80
C LYS A 240 -23.12 -14.39 -9.98
N THR A 241 -22.79 -13.99 -11.19
CA THR A 241 -21.60 -13.21 -11.50
C THR A 241 -21.79 -11.74 -11.12
N PRO A 242 -20.70 -10.99 -10.83
CA PRO A 242 -20.78 -9.56 -10.61
C PRO A 242 -21.50 -8.81 -11.74
N TRP A 243 -21.25 -9.19 -13.00
CA TRP A 243 -21.90 -8.60 -14.16
C TRP A 243 -23.42 -8.82 -14.18
N GLU A 244 -23.88 -10.02 -13.86
CA GLU A 244 -25.32 -10.32 -13.80
C GLU A 244 -26.05 -9.48 -12.75
N VAL A 245 -25.38 -9.17 -11.62
CA VAL A 245 -25.97 -8.31 -10.59
C VAL A 245 -25.91 -6.85 -11.00
N LEU A 246 -24.76 -6.40 -11.53
CA LEU A 246 -24.59 -5.03 -11.99
C LEU A 246 -25.61 -4.65 -13.07
N SER A 247 -25.78 -5.51 -14.07
CA SER A 247 -26.66 -5.26 -15.22
C SER A 247 -28.16 -5.24 -14.87
N LYS A 248 -28.54 -5.92 -13.78
CA LYS A 248 -29.92 -5.94 -13.27
C LYS A 248 -30.20 -4.85 -12.23
N GLY A 249 -29.19 -4.29 -11.62
CA GLY A 249 -29.29 -3.31 -10.53
C GLY A 249 -29.37 -1.89 -11.03
N GLY A 250 -30.60 -1.35 -11.17
CA GLY A 250 -30.98 0.06 -11.27
C GLY A 250 -30.12 0.99 -12.14
N LYS A 251 -30.76 2.00 -12.73
CA LYS A 251 -30.10 2.97 -13.62
C LYS A 251 -28.92 3.65 -12.91
N PRO A 252 -27.72 3.62 -13.51
CA PRO A 252 -26.62 4.46 -13.03
C PRO A 252 -27.05 5.93 -13.11
N ARG A 253 -26.53 6.75 -12.18
CA ARG A 253 -26.65 8.21 -12.29
C ARG A 253 -26.00 8.60 -13.61
N LEU A 254 -26.79 8.95 -14.63
CA LEU A 254 -26.26 9.42 -15.91
C LEU A 254 -25.44 10.68 -15.65
N ILE A 255 -24.24 10.71 -16.21
CA ILE A 255 -23.41 11.91 -16.25
C ILE A 255 -24.14 12.91 -17.12
N GLU A 256 -24.84 13.89 -16.53
CA GLU A 256 -25.31 15.05 -17.25
C GLU A 256 -24.09 15.82 -17.73
N THR A 257 -23.76 15.65 -19.00
CA THR A 257 -22.80 16.53 -19.68
C THR A 257 -23.39 17.92 -19.66
N LYS A 258 -22.89 18.79 -18.76
CA LYS A 258 -23.15 20.22 -18.85
C LYS A 258 -22.72 20.66 -20.25
N LYS A 259 -23.70 20.86 -21.16
CA LYS A 259 -23.48 21.65 -22.38
C LYS A 259 -23.04 23.02 -21.88
N LYS A 260 -21.81 23.41 -22.20
CA LYS A 260 -21.39 24.80 -22.15
C LYS A 260 -22.28 25.52 -23.14
N ASP A 261 -23.26 26.26 -22.65
CA ASP A 261 -23.92 27.29 -23.44
C ASP A 261 -22.87 28.31 -23.82
N GLN A 262 -22.43 28.21 -25.07
CA GLN A 262 -21.82 29.31 -25.79
C GLN A 262 -22.98 30.15 -26.32
N SER A 263 -23.33 31.16 -25.57
CA SER A 263 -24.16 32.26 -26.11
C SER A 263 -23.77 33.58 -25.43
N GLY A 264 -23.25 34.48 -26.20
CA GLY A 264 -23.09 35.90 -25.90
C GLY A 264 -21.66 36.38 -25.92
#